data_f0a3dd63f4a7cb68df47dcb545ddc261
#
_entry.id   f0a3dd63f4a7cb68df47dcb545ddc261
#
_cell.length_a   1.000
_cell.length_b   1.000
_cell.length_c   1.000
_cell.angle_alpha   90.00
_cell.angle_beta   90.00
_cell.angle_gamma   90.00
#
_symmetry.space_group_name_H-M   'P 1'
#
loop_
_entity.id
_entity.type
_entity.pdbx_description
1 polymer ?
#
loop_
_entity_poly.entity_id
_entity_poly.type
_entity_poly.pdbx_seq_one_letter_code
_entity_poly.pdbx_strand_id
1 'polypeptide(L)'
;SRYSRYSAWLAQGVVYSAAKFATEAELEILEALTFDDVLLQPAESAILPHDADTLTKLTQNIELGVPVISSAMDTVTEARLAIAMAQAGGIGVIHKNLDIAEQAEEVRRVKRFEAGMVVNPITITPDRTLADALALMDHHKISGIPVVSKRMGSIAGILTNRDVRFADDPNQPVRELMTKRGLVTVREGVGQDEAMRLLHKHRIEKLIVVDEARLCVGLITVKDIEKAQRYPDACKDEQGRLRVAAATGVGDNGRERAEALLDEGCDVIVVDTAHGHS
;
A
#
# COMPACT_ATOMS: atom_id res chain seq x y z
N SER A 1 24.98 13.82 32.48
CA SER A 1 25.51 13.75 31.13
C SER A 1 24.72 14.68 30.21
N ARG A 2 25.40 15.39 29.28
CA ARG A 2 24.79 16.43 28.42
C ARG A 2 23.66 15.92 27.52
N TYR A 3 23.59 14.65 27.23
CA TYR A 3 22.59 14.04 26.35
C TYR A 3 21.16 13.97 26.92
N SER A 4 20.98 13.99 28.23
CA SER A 4 19.64 13.92 28.84
C SER A 4 18.83 15.22 28.68
N ARG A 5 19.45 16.31 28.25
CA ARG A 5 18.76 17.61 28.09
C ARG A 5 18.18 17.81 26.70
N TYR A 6 18.67 17.07 25.67
CA TYR A 6 18.21 17.26 24.29
C TYR A 6 16.88 16.55 24.00
N SER A 7 16.59 15.42 24.65
CA SER A 7 15.31 14.74 24.49
C SER A 7 14.10 15.50 25.08
N ALA A 8 14.34 16.42 26.01
CA ALA A 8 13.29 17.25 26.59
C ALA A 8 12.91 18.46 25.68
N TRP A 9 13.77 18.82 24.76
CA TRP A 9 13.58 19.99 23.88
C TRP A 9 12.71 19.71 22.66
N LEU A 10 12.74 18.48 22.15
CA LEU A 10 11.88 18.06 21.03
C LEU A 10 10.41 17.92 21.43
N ALA A 11 10.12 17.85 22.74
CA ALA A 11 8.76 17.73 23.26
C ALA A 11 8.13 19.08 23.70
N GLN A 12 8.90 20.15 23.71
CA GLN A 12 8.39 21.49 24.06
C GLN A 12 8.61 22.42 22.86
N GLY A 13 7.58 22.52 22.00
CA GLY A 13 7.57 23.46 20.89
C GLY A 13 7.90 24.87 21.37
N VAL A 14 9.04 25.41 20.98
CA VAL A 14 9.41 26.79 21.26
C VAL A 14 8.62 27.71 20.36
N VAL A 15 7.55 28.28 20.89
CA VAL A 15 6.76 29.30 20.21
C VAL A 15 7.48 30.65 20.39
N TYR A 16 7.99 31.21 19.29
CA TYR A 16 8.38 32.60 19.28
C TYR A 16 7.13 33.48 19.31
N SER A 17 6.80 34.02 20.48
CA SER A 17 5.85 35.12 20.61
C SER A 17 6.53 36.40 20.14
N ALA A 18 6.07 36.97 19.05
CA ALA A 18 6.51 38.28 18.63
C ALA A 18 6.12 39.34 19.63
N ALA A 19 7.15 40.04 20.11
CA ALA A 19 7.16 41.39 20.66
C ALA A 19 6.25 41.71 21.85
N LYS A 20 6.84 41.68 23.03
CA LYS A 20 6.65 42.77 23.98
C LYS A 20 7.92 43.61 24.00
N PHE A 21 7.90 44.78 23.39
CA PHE A 21 8.88 45.83 23.62
C PHE A 21 8.64 46.32 25.06
N ALA A 22 9.49 45.94 25.99
CA ALA A 22 9.57 46.51 27.29
C ALA A 22 11.05 46.51 27.72
N THR A 23 11.58 47.71 27.88
CA THR A 23 12.70 48.15 28.73
C THR A 23 13.77 47.09 29.02
N GLU A 24 15.01 47.35 28.51
CA GLU A 24 16.32 46.84 29.00
C GLU A 24 16.29 45.47 29.74
N ALA A 25 15.62 44.47 29.14
CA ALA A 25 15.83 43.09 29.49
C ALA A 25 16.97 42.57 28.62
N GLU A 26 18.03 42.07 29.21
CA GLU A 26 19.06 41.31 28.50
C GLU A 26 18.39 40.32 27.59
N LEU A 27 18.61 40.45 26.27
CA LEU A 27 18.12 39.51 25.25
C LEU A 27 18.89 38.20 25.47
N GLU A 28 18.28 37.24 26.16
CA GLU A 28 18.86 35.90 26.28
C GLU A 28 18.79 35.22 24.92
N ILE A 29 19.93 35.15 24.24
CA ILE A 29 20.06 34.44 22.96
C ILE A 29 20.27 32.98 23.28
N LEU A 30 19.26 32.15 22.96
CA LEU A 30 19.35 30.72 23.08
C LEU A 30 20.08 30.11 21.85
N GLU A 31 21.10 29.30 22.13
CA GLU A 31 21.75 28.52 21.09
C GLU A 31 20.80 27.41 20.63
N ALA A 32 20.51 27.35 19.32
CA ALA A 32 19.70 26.31 18.68
C ALA A 32 20.42 25.83 17.43
N LEU A 33 20.59 24.51 17.31
CA LEU A 33 21.26 23.88 16.19
C LEU A 33 20.26 23.39 15.15
N THR A 34 20.59 23.55 13.88
CA THR A 34 19.87 22.92 12.76
C THR A 34 20.59 21.63 12.31
N PHE A 35 19.98 20.88 11.41
CA PHE A 35 20.64 19.69 10.87
C PHE A 35 21.90 20.02 10.06
N ASP A 36 22.02 21.24 9.53
CA ASP A 36 23.22 21.71 8.83
C ASP A 36 24.40 22.00 9.79
N ASP A 37 24.12 22.17 11.08
CA ASP A 37 25.12 22.45 12.11
C ASP A 37 25.68 21.18 12.77
N VAL A 38 25.12 20.00 12.47
CA VAL A 38 25.45 18.75 13.14
C VAL A 38 25.77 17.62 12.15
N LEU A 39 26.65 16.72 12.57
CA LEU A 39 27.01 15.51 11.84
C LEU A 39 26.79 14.28 12.74
N LEU A 40 26.52 13.14 12.10
CA LEU A 40 26.52 11.87 12.82
C LEU A 40 27.99 11.54 13.21
N GLN A 41 28.21 11.32 14.49
CA GLN A 41 29.52 10.93 14.99
C GLN A 41 29.76 9.44 14.65
N PRO A 42 30.85 9.12 13.92
CA PRO A 42 31.21 7.73 13.71
C PRO A 42 31.47 7.01 15.03
N ALA A 43 30.99 5.77 15.12
CA ALA A 43 31.23 4.90 16.27
C ALA A 43 31.83 3.58 15.81
N GLU A 44 32.46 2.85 16.75
CA GLU A 44 32.95 1.50 16.50
C GLU A 44 31.79 0.57 16.12
N SER A 45 31.98 -0.24 15.07
CA SER A 45 31.00 -1.24 14.61
C SER A 45 31.71 -2.56 14.33
N ALA A 46 31.13 -3.64 14.80
CA ALA A 46 31.58 -5.01 14.54
C ALA A 46 30.72 -5.76 13.49
N ILE A 47 29.76 -5.06 12.86
CA ILE A 47 28.85 -5.63 11.85
C ILE A 47 29.18 -5.11 10.46
N LEU A 48 28.90 -5.91 9.43
CA LEU A 48 28.96 -5.49 8.04
C LEU A 48 27.69 -4.71 7.65
N PRO A 49 27.75 -3.85 6.62
CA PRO A 49 26.57 -3.07 6.21
C PRO A 49 25.31 -3.90 5.89
N HIS A 50 25.48 -5.12 5.39
CA HIS A 50 24.35 -6.03 5.09
C HIS A 50 23.76 -6.70 6.33
N ASP A 51 24.45 -6.67 7.47
CA ASP A 51 23.97 -7.19 8.76
C ASP A 51 23.31 -6.09 9.60
N ALA A 52 23.29 -4.86 9.09
CA ALA A 52 22.68 -3.74 9.81
C ALA A 52 21.17 -3.88 9.86
N ASP A 53 20.62 -3.92 11.08
CA ASP A 53 19.18 -3.88 11.32
C ASP A 53 18.70 -2.43 11.24
N THR A 54 17.84 -2.13 10.24
CA THR A 54 17.25 -0.81 10.02
C THR A 54 15.79 -0.74 10.46
N LEU A 55 15.28 -1.82 11.09
CA LEU A 55 13.90 -1.91 11.54
C LEU A 55 13.58 -0.78 12.51
N THR A 56 12.47 -0.09 12.30
CA THR A 56 12.05 1.03 13.15
C THR A 56 10.55 1.06 13.33
N LYS A 57 10.09 1.63 14.46
CA LYS A 57 8.68 1.81 14.73
C LYS A 57 8.20 3.19 14.30
N LEU A 58 7.27 3.23 13.37
CA LEU A 58 6.55 4.45 13.02
C LEU A 58 5.47 4.75 14.07
N THR A 59 4.74 3.73 14.48
CA THR A 59 3.73 3.78 15.56
C THR A 59 3.89 2.56 16.45
N GLN A 60 3.04 2.42 17.47
CA GLN A 60 3.04 1.22 18.33
C GLN A 60 2.81 -0.07 17.54
N ASN A 61 2.04 0.00 16.43
CA ASN A 61 1.59 -1.16 15.65
C ASN A 61 2.14 -1.20 14.22
N ILE A 62 2.90 -0.19 13.80
CA ILE A 62 3.45 -0.11 12.44
C ILE A 62 4.96 -0.06 12.53
N GLU A 63 5.60 -1.05 11.96
CA GLU A 63 7.05 -1.12 11.78
C GLU A 63 7.41 -0.86 10.32
N LEU A 64 8.56 -0.21 10.12
CA LEU A 64 9.16 0.04 8.83
C LEU A 64 10.48 -0.70 8.74
N GLY A 65 10.80 -1.30 7.58
CA GLY A 65 12.08 -1.94 7.33
C GLY A 65 13.24 -0.94 7.25
N VAL A 66 12.94 0.30 6.86
CA VAL A 66 13.89 1.43 6.86
C VAL A 66 13.25 2.67 7.46
N PRO A 67 13.99 3.51 8.22
CA PRO A 67 13.46 4.69 8.90
C PRO A 67 13.30 5.87 7.93
N VAL A 68 12.60 5.67 6.80
CA VAL A 68 12.43 6.69 5.75
C VAL A 68 10.96 6.86 5.42
N ILE A 69 10.52 8.11 5.43
CA ILE A 69 9.17 8.53 5.07
C ILE A 69 9.29 9.58 3.97
N SER A 70 8.51 9.48 2.89
CA SER A 70 8.48 10.54 1.89
C SER A 70 7.61 11.72 2.32
N SER A 71 8.00 12.93 1.93
CA SER A 71 7.25 14.15 2.25
C SER A 71 5.91 14.22 1.53
N ALA A 72 4.90 14.77 2.21
CA ALA A 72 3.57 15.05 1.66
C ALA A 72 3.59 16.30 0.78
N MET A 73 4.41 16.30 -0.25
CA MET A 73 4.59 17.42 -1.17
C MET A 73 3.93 17.14 -2.52
N ASP A 74 3.26 18.15 -3.06
CA ASP A 74 2.74 18.14 -4.43
C ASP A 74 3.85 17.79 -5.42
N THR A 75 3.51 17.02 -6.44
CA THR A 75 4.44 16.51 -7.47
C THR A 75 5.58 15.60 -6.95
N VAL A 76 5.66 15.34 -5.65
CA VAL A 76 6.67 14.47 -5.03
C VAL A 76 6.03 13.14 -4.65
N THR A 77 5.04 13.13 -3.74
CA THR A 77 4.47 11.88 -3.23
C THR A 77 3.02 11.69 -3.67
N GLU A 78 2.88 10.93 -4.73
CA GLU A 78 1.64 10.32 -5.22
C GLU A 78 1.78 8.79 -5.16
N ALA A 79 0.80 8.04 -5.65
CA ALA A 79 0.81 6.57 -5.59
C ALA A 79 2.12 5.95 -6.11
N ARG A 80 2.72 6.49 -7.17
CA ARG A 80 3.96 5.96 -7.76
C ARG A 80 5.12 5.97 -6.77
N LEU A 81 5.36 7.09 -6.10
CA LEU A 81 6.43 7.18 -5.10
C LEU A 81 6.05 6.43 -3.84
N ALA A 82 4.79 6.51 -3.38
CA ALA A 82 4.33 5.78 -2.20
C ALA A 82 4.53 4.26 -2.35
N ILE A 83 4.26 3.71 -3.54
CA ILE A 83 4.56 2.31 -3.87
C ILE A 83 6.06 2.01 -3.75
N ALA A 84 6.90 2.82 -4.37
CA ALA A 84 8.35 2.62 -4.34
C ALA A 84 8.91 2.71 -2.91
N MET A 85 8.40 3.64 -2.11
CA MET A 85 8.77 3.79 -0.69
C MET A 85 8.39 2.56 0.12
N ALA A 86 7.16 2.08 -0.03
CA ALA A 86 6.69 0.89 0.68
C ALA A 86 7.45 -0.38 0.25
N GLN A 87 7.77 -0.53 -1.04
CA GLN A 87 8.61 -1.63 -1.55
C GLN A 87 10.02 -1.61 -0.97
N ALA A 88 10.58 -0.42 -0.76
CA ALA A 88 11.90 -0.26 -0.15
C ALA A 88 11.90 -0.41 1.39
N GLY A 89 10.74 -0.68 2.00
CA GLY A 89 10.61 -0.84 3.45
C GLY A 89 10.25 0.43 4.22
N GLY A 90 10.12 1.57 3.54
CA GLY A 90 9.64 2.83 4.12
C GLY A 90 8.13 3.01 3.96
N ILE A 91 7.66 4.26 4.02
CA ILE A 91 6.26 4.61 3.77
C ILE A 91 6.16 5.94 3.03
N GLY A 92 5.24 6.02 2.06
CA GLY A 92 4.94 7.26 1.35
C GLY A 92 3.75 7.99 1.97
N VAL A 93 3.85 9.33 2.08
CA VAL A 93 2.75 10.19 2.53
C VAL A 93 2.18 10.95 1.34
N ILE A 94 1.01 10.55 0.84
CA ILE A 94 0.35 11.19 -0.30
C ILE A 94 -0.10 12.59 0.09
N HIS A 95 0.25 13.61 -0.73
CA HIS A 95 -0.05 15.00 -0.45
C HIS A 95 -1.55 15.32 -0.55
N LYS A 96 -1.98 16.40 0.10
CA LYS A 96 -3.38 16.84 0.17
C LYS A 96 -3.78 17.88 -0.89
N ASN A 97 -2.86 18.25 -1.78
CA ASN A 97 -3.16 19.19 -2.88
C ASN A 97 -3.85 18.47 -4.06
N LEU A 98 -4.89 17.73 -3.72
CA LEU A 98 -5.77 16.96 -4.59
C LEU A 98 -7.19 17.09 -4.05
N ASP A 99 -8.18 16.87 -4.89
CA ASP A 99 -9.54 16.66 -4.40
C ASP A 99 -9.60 15.41 -3.51
N ILE A 100 -10.58 15.36 -2.61
CA ILE A 100 -10.71 14.23 -1.65
C ILE A 100 -10.80 12.90 -2.40
N ALA A 101 -11.62 12.86 -3.47
CA ALA A 101 -11.80 11.66 -4.27
C ALA A 101 -10.53 11.26 -5.04
N GLU A 102 -9.78 12.23 -5.56
CA GLU A 102 -8.51 11.98 -6.26
C GLU A 102 -7.45 11.44 -5.30
N GLN A 103 -7.30 12.03 -4.11
CA GLN A 103 -6.36 11.54 -3.11
C GLN A 103 -6.72 10.14 -2.62
N ALA A 104 -8.01 9.85 -2.41
CA ALA A 104 -8.52 8.54 -2.07
C ALA A 104 -8.21 7.49 -3.18
N GLU A 105 -8.32 7.89 -4.47
CA GLU A 105 -7.91 7.01 -5.58
C GLU A 105 -6.41 6.73 -5.59
N GLU A 106 -5.57 7.69 -5.23
CA GLU A 106 -4.13 7.48 -5.09
C GLU A 106 -3.83 6.45 -3.97
N VAL A 107 -4.51 6.54 -2.81
CA VAL A 107 -4.43 5.53 -1.74
C VAL A 107 -4.87 4.16 -2.26
N ARG A 108 -6.01 4.10 -2.94
CA ARG A 108 -6.54 2.86 -3.52
C ARG A 108 -5.55 2.21 -4.49
N ARG A 109 -4.85 3.00 -5.32
CA ARG A 109 -3.80 2.50 -6.23
C ARG A 109 -2.67 1.83 -5.47
N VAL A 110 -2.19 2.43 -4.37
CA VAL A 110 -1.15 1.81 -3.53
C VAL A 110 -1.65 0.51 -2.92
N LYS A 111 -2.84 0.51 -2.33
CA LYS A 111 -3.41 -0.67 -1.68
C LYS A 111 -3.70 -1.84 -2.64
N ARG A 112 -4.00 -1.54 -3.90
CA ARG A 112 -4.18 -2.55 -4.95
C ARG A 112 -2.87 -3.03 -5.56
N PHE A 113 -1.80 -2.29 -5.35
CA PHE A 113 -0.50 -2.64 -5.89
C PHE A 113 0.15 -3.71 -5.02
N GLU A 114 0.45 -4.88 -5.61
CA GLU A 114 1.21 -5.97 -4.96
C GLU A 114 0.61 -6.55 -3.67
N ALA A 115 -0.69 -6.59 -3.55
CA ALA A 115 -1.26 -7.54 -2.60
C ALA A 115 -0.83 -8.94 -3.06
N GLY A 116 0.10 -9.60 -2.38
CA GLY A 116 0.64 -10.93 -2.76
C GLY A 116 -0.44 -11.97 -3.07
N MET A 117 -1.65 -11.70 -2.60
CA MET A 117 -2.93 -12.26 -2.99
C MET A 117 -3.90 -11.09 -3.23
N VAL A 118 -4.52 -11.02 -4.38
CA VAL A 118 -5.62 -10.08 -4.62
C VAL A 118 -6.80 -10.53 -3.79
N VAL A 119 -7.09 -9.85 -2.70
CA VAL A 119 -8.25 -10.11 -1.84
C VAL A 119 -9.50 -9.57 -2.51
N ASN A 120 -10.62 -10.31 -2.47
CA ASN A 120 -11.87 -9.98 -3.15
C ASN A 120 -11.65 -9.59 -4.62
N PRO A 121 -11.14 -10.52 -5.45
CA PRO A 121 -10.84 -10.23 -6.83
C PRO A 121 -12.12 -9.87 -7.58
N ILE A 122 -11.97 -9.05 -8.62
CA ILE A 122 -13.07 -8.79 -9.55
C ILE A 122 -13.50 -10.09 -10.16
N THR A 123 -14.80 -10.39 -10.08
CA THR A 123 -15.40 -11.61 -10.59
C THR A 123 -16.42 -11.30 -11.67
N ILE A 124 -16.71 -12.29 -12.50
CA ILE A 124 -17.74 -12.22 -13.54
C ILE A 124 -18.63 -13.45 -13.45
N THR A 125 -19.88 -13.34 -13.91
CA THR A 125 -20.78 -14.50 -13.98
C THR A 125 -20.72 -15.19 -15.34
N PRO A 126 -21.02 -16.51 -15.43
CA PRO A 126 -20.91 -17.27 -16.66
C PRO A 126 -21.79 -16.77 -17.82
N ASP A 127 -22.88 -16.06 -17.48
CA ASP A 127 -23.87 -15.59 -18.46
C ASP A 127 -23.51 -14.23 -19.08
N ARG A 128 -22.47 -13.56 -18.57
CA ARG A 128 -21.96 -12.33 -19.15
C ARG A 128 -21.27 -12.59 -20.48
N THR A 129 -21.15 -11.54 -21.30
CA THR A 129 -20.57 -11.61 -22.63
C THR A 129 -19.06 -11.43 -22.62
N LEU A 130 -18.42 -11.79 -23.74
CA LEU A 130 -17.00 -11.49 -24.00
C LEU A 130 -16.74 -9.98 -23.92
N ALA A 131 -17.63 -9.15 -24.46
CA ALA A 131 -17.49 -7.70 -24.41
C ALA A 131 -17.46 -7.18 -22.95
N ASP A 132 -18.37 -7.70 -22.09
CA ASP A 132 -18.37 -7.35 -20.65
C ASP A 132 -17.03 -7.74 -19.98
N ALA A 133 -16.52 -8.93 -20.30
CA ALA A 133 -15.27 -9.42 -19.72
C ALA A 133 -14.07 -8.57 -20.17
N LEU A 134 -13.97 -8.24 -21.45
CA LEU A 134 -12.90 -7.40 -22.00
C LEU A 134 -12.95 -5.98 -21.40
N ALA A 135 -14.15 -5.40 -21.27
CA ALA A 135 -14.33 -4.09 -20.63
C ALA A 135 -13.84 -4.10 -19.17
N LEU A 136 -14.17 -5.15 -18.39
CA LEU A 136 -13.68 -5.32 -17.03
C LEU A 136 -12.16 -5.49 -16.99
N MET A 137 -11.59 -6.31 -17.88
CA MET A 137 -10.14 -6.51 -17.95
C MET A 137 -9.41 -5.22 -18.27
N ASP A 138 -9.92 -4.42 -19.22
CA ASP A 138 -9.29 -3.16 -19.61
C ASP A 138 -9.44 -2.09 -18.52
N HIS A 139 -10.66 -1.91 -17.99
CA HIS A 139 -10.92 -0.92 -16.95
C HIS A 139 -10.04 -1.15 -15.70
N HIS A 140 -9.90 -2.40 -15.29
CA HIS A 140 -9.13 -2.75 -14.09
C HIS A 140 -7.68 -3.16 -14.37
N LYS A 141 -7.24 -3.13 -15.64
CA LYS A 141 -5.89 -3.54 -16.08
C LYS A 141 -5.47 -4.92 -15.58
N ILE A 142 -6.42 -5.86 -15.60
CA ILE A 142 -6.23 -7.24 -15.15
C ILE A 142 -6.21 -8.20 -16.34
N SER A 143 -5.47 -9.30 -16.22
CA SER A 143 -5.27 -10.31 -17.27
C SER A 143 -6.04 -11.61 -17.03
N GLY A 144 -6.95 -11.61 -16.08
CA GLY A 144 -7.79 -12.77 -15.79
C GLY A 144 -8.77 -12.49 -14.68
N ILE A 145 -9.95 -13.09 -14.80
CA ILE A 145 -11.09 -12.87 -13.91
C ILE A 145 -11.62 -14.22 -13.44
N PRO A 146 -11.75 -14.47 -12.12
CA PRO A 146 -12.49 -15.62 -11.62
C PRO A 146 -13.95 -15.54 -12.05
N VAL A 147 -14.48 -16.65 -12.53
CA VAL A 147 -15.89 -16.77 -12.92
C VAL A 147 -16.65 -17.45 -11.78
N VAL A 148 -17.66 -16.78 -11.27
CA VAL A 148 -18.41 -17.23 -10.09
C VAL A 148 -19.88 -17.43 -10.40
N SER A 149 -20.50 -18.42 -9.75
CA SER A 149 -21.93 -18.71 -9.89
C SER A 149 -22.77 -17.54 -9.33
N LYS A 150 -23.77 -17.10 -10.09
CA LYS A 150 -24.67 -16.01 -9.71
C LYS A 150 -25.46 -16.27 -8.41
N ARG A 151 -25.74 -17.53 -8.09
CA ARG A 151 -26.56 -17.92 -6.93
C ARG A 151 -25.77 -18.05 -5.62
N MET A 152 -24.55 -18.56 -5.70
CA MET A 152 -23.81 -18.97 -4.50
C MET A 152 -22.43 -18.33 -4.37
N GLY A 153 -21.99 -17.53 -5.36
CA GLY A 153 -20.61 -16.99 -5.36
C GLY A 153 -19.52 -18.07 -5.51
N SER A 154 -19.91 -19.34 -5.62
CA SER A 154 -18.97 -20.44 -5.78
C SER A 154 -18.24 -20.37 -7.11
N ILE A 155 -16.98 -20.82 -7.10
CA ILE A 155 -16.14 -20.78 -8.30
C ILE A 155 -16.68 -21.70 -9.39
N ALA A 156 -16.89 -21.15 -10.58
CA ALA A 156 -17.34 -21.88 -11.77
C ALA A 156 -16.23 -22.06 -12.81
N GLY A 157 -15.24 -21.17 -12.81
CA GLY A 157 -14.14 -21.19 -13.76
C GLY A 157 -13.19 -20.00 -13.59
N ILE A 158 -12.28 -19.88 -14.53
CA ILE A 158 -11.44 -18.69 -14.68
C ILE A 158 -11.41 -18.30 -16.17
N LEU A 159 -11.45 -17.00 -16.44
CA LEU A 159 -11.28 -16.43 -17.77
C LEU A 159 -9.98 -15.62 -17.78
N THR A 160 -9.09 -15.91 -18.73
CA THR A 160 -7.79 -15.26 -18.85
C THR A 160 -7.58 -14.70 -20.25
N ASN A 161 -6.58 -13.83 -20.44
CA ASN A 161 -6.20 -13.32 -21.75
C ASN A 161 -5.91 -14.43 -22.76
N ARG A 162 -5.51 -15.62 -22.31
CA ARG A 162 -5.28 -16.79 -23.17
C ARG A 162 -6.59 -17.32 -23.75
N ASP A 163 -7.63 -17.37 -22.92
CA ASP A 163 -8.94 -17.90 -23.29
C ASP A 163 -9.67 -16.99 -24.29
N VAL A 164 -9.46 -15.67 -24.20
CA VAL A 164 -10.14 -14.66 -25.04
C VAL A 164 -9.33 -14.23 -26.26
N ARG A 165 -8.07 -14.69 -26.40
CA ARG A 165 -7.13 -14.20 -27.45
C ARG A 165 -7.65 -14.34 -28.84
N PHE A 166 -8.39 -15.39 -29.13
CA PHE A 166 -8.89 -15.74 -30.47
C PHE A 166 -10.42 -15.71 -30.56
N ALA A 167 -11.09 -15.18 -29.50
CA ALA A 167 -12.53 -15.03 -29.52
C ALA A 167 -12.88 -13.71 -30.23
N ASP A 168 -13.74 -13.79 -31.20
CA ASP A 168 -14.13 -12.70 -32.13
C ASP A 168 -15.59 -12.29 -32.01
N ASP A 169 -16.46 -13.11 -31.40
CA ASP A 169 -17.85 -12.75 -31.13
C ASP A 169 -18.02 -12.01 -29.79
N PRO A 170 -18.29 -10.69 -29.80
CA PRO A 170 -18.48 -9.92 -28.57
C PRO A 170 -19.61 -10.41 -27.68
N ASN A 171 -20.61 -11.09 -28.24
CA ASN A 171 -21.79 -11.61 -27.57
C ASN A 171 -21.60 -13.02 -27.02
N GLN A 172 -20.48 -13.67 -27.31
CA GLN A 172 -20.20 -15.01 -26.83
C GLN A 172 -20.21 -15.08 -25.31
N PRO A 173 -20.97 -16.01 -24.71
CA PRO A 173 -21.04 -16.11 -23.24
C PRO A 173 -19.72 -16.55 -22.63
N VAL A 174 -19.33 -15.95 -21.49
CA VAL A 174 -18.12 -16.29 -20.72
C VAL A 174 -18.04 -17.79 -20.42
N ARG A 175 -19.17 -18.45 -20.15
CA ARG A 175 -19.22 -19.91 -19.90
C ARG A 175 -18.65 -20.79 -21.01
N GLU A 176 -18.58 -20.30 -22.23
CA GLU A 176 -18.06 -21.04 -23.37
C GLU A 176 -16.55 -20.86 -23.54
N LEU A 177 -16.03 -19.72 -23.07
CA LEU A 177 -14.63 -19.33 -23.17
C LEU A 177 -13.82 -19.73 -21.92
N MET A 178 -14.43 -19.67 -20.73
CA MET A 178 -13.72 -19.89 -19.48
C MET A 178 -13.16 -21.30 -19.34
N THR A 179 -12.02 -21.44 -18.68
CA THR A 179 -11.49 -22.72 -18.22
C THR A 179 -12.32 -23.23 -17.04
N LYS A 180 -12.96 -24.40 -17.21
CA LYS A 180 -13.84 -25.04 -16.20
C LYS A 180 -13.21 -26.27 -15.57
N ARG A 181 -12.48 -27.07 -16.38
CA ARG A 181 -11.88 -28.34 -15.97
C ARG A 181 -10.44 -28.14 -15.55
N GLY A 182 -10.01 -28.87 -14.52
CA GLY A 182 -8.63 -28.76 -14.05
C GLY A 182 -8.32 -27.45 -13.30
N LEU A 183 -9.34 -26.76 -12.77
CA LEU A 183 -9.14 -25.58 -11.92
C LEU A 183 -8.32 -25.97 -10.71
N VAL A 184 -7.20 -25.29 -10.54
CA VAL A 184 -6.37 -25.41 -9.35
C VAL A 184 -6.78 -24.30 -8.39
N THR A 185 -7.26 -24.71 -7.24
CA THR A 185 -7.65 -23.78 -6.16
C THR A 185 -6.83 -24.10 -4.91
N VAL A 186 -6.60 -23.07 -4.11
CA VAL A 186 -5.94 -23.18 -2.80
C VAL A 186 -6.83 -22.58 -1.73
N ARG A 187 -6.59 -22.95 -0.49
CA ARG A 187 -7.29 -22.34 0.65
C ARG A 187 -6.61 -21.04 1.06
N GLU A 188 -7.35 -20.20 1.71
CA GLU A 188 -6.82 -19.00 2.38
C GLU A 188 -5.71 -19.40 3.36
N GLY A 189 -4.63 -18.59 3.43
CA GLY A 189 -3.45 -18.89 4.25
C GLY A 189 -2.42 -19.82 3.58
N VAL A 190 -2.56 -20.16 2.30
CA VAL A 190 -1.54 -20.94 1.58
C VAL A 190 -0.20 -20.20 1.57
N GLY A 191 0.89 -20.92 1.89
CA GLY A 191 2.25 -20.38 1.84
C GLY A 191 2.71 -20.08 0.40
N GLN A 192 3.59 -19.08 0.25
CA GLN A 192 4.13 -18.67 -1.07
C GLN A 192 4.82 -19.82 -1.80
N ASP A 193 5.61 -20.64 -1.11
CA ASP A 193 6.31 -21.78 -1.71
C ASP A 193 5.36 -22.83 -2.25
N GLU A 194 4.27 -23.07 -1.55
CA GLU A 194 3.24 -24.01 -2.01
C GLU A 194 2.48 -23.45 -3.20
N ALA A 195 2.10 -22.18 -3.16
CA ALA A 195 1.47 -21.49 -4.28
C ALA A 195 2.37 -21.53 -5.53
N MET A 196 3.67 -21.24 -5.38
CA MET A 196 4.63 -21.31 -6.47
C MET A 196 4.76 -22.72 -7.04
N ARG A 197 4.87 -23.75 -6.18
CA ARG A 197 4.93 -25.15 -6.63
C ARG A 197 3.70 -25.55 -7.43
N LEU A 198 2.51 -25.12 -7.03
CA LEU A 198 1.27 -25.41 -7.73
C LEU A 198 1.19 -24.69 -9.06
N LEU A 199 1.55 -23.40 -9.14
CA LEU A 199 1.62 -22.63 -10.39
C LEU A 199 2.56 -23.31 -11.39
N HIS A 200 3.76 -23.69 -10.94
CA HIS A 200 4.75 -24.37 -11.78
C HIS A 200 4.29 -25.78 -12.21
N LYS A 201 3.80 -26.60 -11.26
CA LYS A 201 3.35 -27.98 -11.51
C LYS A 201 2.23 -28.02 -12.58
N HIS A 202 1.29 -27.09 -12.47
CA HIS A 202 0.12 -27.03 -13.36
C HIS A 202 0.35 -26.11 -14.58
N ARG A 203 1.51 -25.45 -14.68
CA ARG A 203 1.87 -24.50 -15.76
C ARG A 203 0.80 -23.41 -15.94
N ILE A 204 0.30 -22.88 -14.83
CA ILE A 204 -0.68 -21.81 -14.77
C ILE A 204 -0.07 -20.55 -14.17
N GLU A 205 -0.61 -19.39 -14.51
CA GLU A 205 -0.13 -18.09 -14.02
C GLU A 205 -0.95 -17.55 -12.86
N LYS A 206 -2.10 -18.19 -12.57
CA LYS A 206 -3.06 -17.71 -11.55
C LYS A 206 -3.62 -18.87 -10.76
N LEU A 207 -3.67 -18.70 -9.43
CA LEU A 207 -4.33 -19.60 -8.50
C LEU A 207 -5.53 -18.88 -7.87
N ILE A 208 -6.66 -19.53 -7.87
CA ILE A 208 -7.86 -19.04 -7.20
C ILE A 208 -7.79 -19.46 -5.74
N VAL A 209 -7.96 -18.49 -4.84
CA VAL A 209 -8.06 -18.74 -3.40
C VAL A 209 -9.52 -18.84 -3.01
N VAL A 210 -9.85 -19.89 -2.28
CA VAL A 210 -11.23 -20.16 -1.82
C VAL A 210 -11.27 -20.30 -0.31
N ASP A 211 -12.39 -19.92 0.27
CA ASP A 211 -12.70 -20.18 1.68
C ASP A 211 -13.18 -21.64 1.91
N GLU A 212 -13.62 -21.94 3.13
CA GLU A 212 -14.15 -23.25 3.50
C GLU A 212 -15.45 -23.61 2.73
N ALA A 213 -16.25 -22.60 2.37
CA ALA A 213 -17.48 -22.75 1.59
C ALA A 213 -17.21 -22.81 0.07
N ARG A 214 -15.94 -22.80 -0.36
CA ARG A 214 -15.50 -22.76 -1.76
C ARG A 214 -15.92 -21.49 -2.52
N LEU A 215 -16.10 -20.38 -1.79
CA LEU A 215 -16.30 -19.06 -2.37
C LEU A 215 -14.94 -18.48 -2.78
N CYS A 216 -14.91 -17.71 -3.85
CA CYS A 216 -13.70 -17.05 -4.32
C CYS A 216 -13.39 -15.87 -3.39
N VAL A 217 -12.34 -15.98 -2.58
CA VAL A 217 -11.89 -14.93 -1.66
C VAL A 217 -10.60 -14.26 -2.13
N GLY A 218 -9.87 -14.87 -3.07
CA GLY A 218 -8.61 -14.32 -3.53
C GLY A 218 -8.13 -14.86 -4.86
N LEU A 219 -7.10 -14.21 -5.39
CA LEU A 219 -6.37 -14.61 -6.59
C LEU A 219 -4.87 -14.36 -6.38
N ILE A 220 -4.04 -15.38 -6.55
CA ILE A 220 -2.57 -15.30 -6.49
C ILE A 220 -2.04 -15.44 -7.92
N THR A 221 -1.09 -14.57 -8.31
CA THR A 221 -0.43 -14.68 -9.61
C THR A 221 1.08 -14.91 -9.47
N VAL A 222 1.71 -15.45 -10.52
CA VAL A 222 3.18 -15.60 -10.57
C VAL A 222 3.87 -14.26 -10.33
N LYS A 223 3.34 -13.18 -10.92
CA LYS A 223 3.89 -11.82 -10.74
C LYS A 223 3.88 -11.36 -9.29
N ASP A 224 2.84 -11.70 -8.52
CA ASP A 224 2.74 -11.30 -7.11
C ASP A 224 3.81 -12.02 -6.27
N ILE A 225 4.08 -13.28 -6.59
CA ILE A 225 5.13 -14.07 -5.90
C ILE A 225 6.53 -13.56 -6.27
N GLU A 226 6.80 -13.33 -7.57
CA GLU A 226 8.08 -12.77 -8.04
C GLU A 226 8.39 -11.41 -7.40
N LYS A 227 7.38 -10.55 -7.28
CA LYS A 227 7.51 -9.25 -6.64
C LYS A 227 7.76 -9.36 -5.14
N ALA A 228 7.07 -10.29 -4.45
CA ALA A 228 7.30 -10.54 -3.03
C ALA A 228 8.75 -10.99 -2.76
N GLN A 229 9.34 -11.79 -3.65
CA GLN A 229 10.75 -12.20 -3.58
C GLN A 229 11.71 -11.05 -3.88
N ARG A 230 11.32 -10.12 -4.78
CA ARG A 230 12.15 -8.98 -5.15
C ARG A 230 12.23 -7.91 -4.06
N TYR A 231 11.19 -7.80 -3.24
CA TYR A 231 11.05 -6.79 -2.18
C TYR A 231 10.70 -7.47 -0.84
N PRO A 232 11.66 -8.22 -0.25
CA PRO A 232 11.41 -8.98 0.98
C PRO A 232 11.09 -8.07 2.17
N ASP A 233 11.67 -6.86 2.21
CA ASP A 233 11.52 -5.89 3.30
C ASP A 233 10.37 -4.90 3.08
N ALA A 234 9.52 -5.14 2.06
CA ALA A 234 8.43 -4.24 1.75
C ALA A 234 7.49 -4.04 2.95
N CYS A 235 7.16 -2.79 3.22
CA CYS A 235 6.26 -2.40 4.30
C CYS A 235 4.82 -2.78 3.92
N LYS A 236 4.30 -3.86 4.53
CA LYS A 236 2.98 -4.44 4.23
C LYS A 236 2.10 -4.49 5.46
N ASP A 237 0.79 -4.44 5.22
CA ASP A 237 -0.22 -4.67 6.24
C ASP A 237 -0.44 -6.19 6.46
N GLU A 238 -1.30 -6.54 7.41
CA GLU A 238 -1.64 -7.93 7.76
C GLU A 238 -2.30 -8.71 6.60
N GLN A 239 -2.84 -8.00 5.60
CA GLN A 239 -3.41 -8.58 4.40
C GLN A 239 -2.40 -8.70 3.25
N GLY A 240 -1.12 -8.36 3.50
CA GLY A 240 -0.05 -8.39 2.50
C GLY A 240 -0.07 -7.24 1.49
N ARG A 241 -0.88 -6.20 1.71
CA ARG A 241 -0.95 -5.01 0.87
C ARG A 241 0.10 -3.98 1.32
N LEU A 242 0.63 -3.21 0.39
CA LEU A 242 1.57 -2.13 0.71
C LEU A 242 0.92 -1.12 1.67
N ARG A 243 1.68 -0.68 2.67
CA ARG A 243 1.25 0.39 3.58
C ARG A 243 1.43 1.75 2.92
N VAL A 244 0.49 2.65 3.21
CA VAL A 244 0.48 4.02 2.70
C VAL A 244 -0.01 4.98 3.76
N ALA A 245 0.61 6.15 3.81
CA ALA A 245 0.14 7.29 4.59
C ALA A 245 -0.44 8.35 3.64
N ALA A 246 -1.30 9.21 4.18
CA ALA A 246 -1.82 10.34 3.43
C ALA A 246 -2.04 11.56 4.32
N ALA A 247 -1.78 12.74 3.76
CA ALA A 247 -1.90 13.99 4.47
C ALA A 247 -3.35 14.51 4.46
N THR A 248 -3.75 15.09 5.57
CA THR A 248 -5.00 15.85 5.72
C THR A 248 -4.74 17.19 6.40
N GLY A 249 -5.70 18.11 6.30
CA GLY A 249 -5.71 19.35 7.07
C GLY A 249 -6.45 19.20 8.38
N VAL A 250 -6.86 20.33 8.95
CA VAL A 250 -7.67 20.44 10.17
C VAL A 250 -9.11 20.85 9.84
N GLY A 251 -9.99 20.82 10.83
CA GLY A 251 -11.40 21.20 10.71
C GLY A 251 -12.26 20.14 10.00
N ASP A 252 -13.49 20.51 9.64
CA ASP A 252 -14.47 19.57 9.08
C ASP A 252 -14.04 18.99 7.73
N ASN A 253 -13.46 19.80 6.86
CA ASN A 253 -12.91 19.31 5.57
C ASN A 253 -11.76 18.32 5.78
N GLY A 254 -10.89 18.59 6.77
CA GLY A 254 -9.79 17.67 7.13
C GLY A 254 -10.33 16.34 7.64
N ARG A 255 -11.43 16.35 8.41
CA ARG A 255 -12.09 15.14 8.91
C ARG A 255 -12.74 14.35 7.78
N GLU A 256 -13.51 15.00 6.92
CA GLU A 256 -14.14 14.36 5.75
C GLU A 256 -13.10 13.68 4.86
N ARG A 257 -11.98 14.37 4.60
CA ARG A 257 -10.84 13.81 3.86
C ARG A 257 -10.26 12.58 4.55
N ALA A 258 -10.01 12.65 5.86
CA ALA A 258 -9.47 11.53 6.62
C ALA A 258 -10.39 10.30 6.57
N GLU A 259 -11.71 10.49 6.70
CA GLU A 259 -12.71 9.43 6.59
C GLU A 259 -12.63 8.76 5.21
N ALA A 260 -12.63 9.54 4.12
CA ALA A 260 -12.52 9.01 2.76
C ALA A 260 -11.21 8.23 2.52
N LEU A 261 -10.09 8.71 3.08
CA LEU A 261 -8.80 8.03 2.98
C LEU A 261 -8.78 6.68 3.75
N LEU A 262 -9.40 6.65 4.94
CA LEU A 262 -9.53 5.45 5.75
C LEU A 262 -10.44 4.40 5.09
N ASP A 263 -11.51 4.82 4.43
CA ASP A 263 -12.40 3.93 3.66
C ASP A 263 -11.64 3.20 2.53
N GLU A 264 -10.63 3.83 1.96
CA GLU A 264 -9.74 3.21 0.97
C GLU A 264 -8.58 2.41 1.59
N GLY A 265 -8.53 2.33 2.92
CA GLY A 265 -7.55 1.53 3.66
C GLY A 265 -6.22 2.22 3.89
N CYS A 266 -6.18 3.56 3.96
CA CYS A 266 -4.99 4.30 4.38
C CYS A 266 -4.54 3.84 5.78
N ASP A 267 -3.25 3.56 5.96
CA ASP A 267 -2.72 3.01 7.22
C ASP A 267 -2.36 4.11 8.23
N VAL A 268 -1.99 5.29 7.75
CA VAL A 268 -1.55 6.41 8.59
C VAL A 268 -2.11 7.72 8.05
N ILE A 269 -2.79 8.46 8.89
CA ILE A 269 -3.21 9.84 8.59
C ILE A 269 -2.19 10.82 9.18
N VAL A 270 -1.69 11.70 8.34
CA VAL A 270 -0.75 12.77 8.73
C VAL A 270 -1.49 14.10 8.70
N VAL A 271 -1.63 14.72 9.86
CA VAL A 271 -2.21 16.09 9.96
C VAL A 271 -1.10 17.07 9.59
N ASP A 272 -1.23 17.65 8.40
CA ASP A 272 -0.25 18.55 7.80
C ASP A 272 -0.76 19.99 7.79
N THR A 273 -0.11 20.85 8.58
CA THR A 273 -0.41 22.26 8.72
C THR A 273 0.87 23.09 8.61
N ALA A 274 0.74 24.40 8.35
CA ALA A 274 1.88 25.29 8.31
C ALA A 274 2.65 25.37 9.63
N HIS A 275 1.97 25.11 10.76
CA HIS A 275 2.56 25.08 12.09
C HIS A 275 1.83 24.06 12.96
N GLY A 276 2.54 23.05 13.46
CA GLY A 276 1.97 21.93 14.22
C GLY A 276 1.29 22.30 15.55
N HIS A 277 1.39 23.55 15.96
CA HIS A 277 0.77 24.09 17.18
C HIS A 277 -0.42 25.00 16.86
N SER A 278 -0.83 25.14 15.61
CA SER A 278 -1.97 25.98 15.20
C SER A 278 -3.30 25.20 15.22
#